data_8581e842bc39fa91ab59af728b04e8bf
#
_entry.id   8581e842bc39fa91ab59af728b04e8bf
#
_cell.length_a   1.000
_cell.length_b   1.000
_cell.length_c   1.000
_cell.angle_alpha   90.00
_cell.angle_beta   90.00
_cell.angle_gamma   90.00
#
_symmetry.space_group_name_H-M   'P 1'
#
loop_
_entity.id
_entity.type
_entity.pdbx_description
1 polymer ?
#
loop_
_entity_poly.entity_id
_entity_poly.type
_entity_poly.pdbx_seq_one_letter_code
_entity_poly.pdbx_strand_id
1 'polypeptide(L)'
;MKTKEMKGITLIALVITIVVLMILAGVSINTVLGDDGIIKKAKEAAAATKQASAEEEMNRLLLEYQLASNDETLESFLQGKVTEGRIDGVTDNGDGTITITKKVEGKDYTITVKKPAASTPSVKVGAIRVVSDSTGTGSSLGEASTRKGTTLYIMIESSISGGTTTVSPEVPYAVTENGTYKFTVTGTVNGTTYTKEVSVTVNQFKNSILEDINIKIGDSVNYTYDTASSSYTLESKYSGYSSNKTIAQTTGLTWKVLNVDKENDTVDIISTNPTSSTVIFANILGYNNGPYLMNEICKAQYSNKTLGVNARSINLLDMEKHLTADGITARNAYQYDSSTAKYGTTNTYTSNTKYPSLYANQKGAGPNITEAEASKKITQPDTTKGNDPYEESKPIVPKGTTEPTNDSTYGTGNPLTVTQTYYYIPINDTNYGTASSILANSTKFWVAARDVHTRSDYATFGLRIADTNAYGCNMFYSNGDTGGSTCALRPVVSLPSSLLTGEQTNGAWNLSK
;
A
#
# COMPACT_ATOMS: atom_id res chain seq x y z
N MET A 1 12.55 53.47 10.73
CA MET A 1 13.34 53.51 9.48
C MET A 1 12.55 52.71 8.44
N LYS A 2 12.00 53.41 7.44
CA LYS A 2 11.29 52.75 6.32
C LYS A 2 12.32 52.45 5.24
N THR A 3 12.61 51.19 5.01
CA THR A 3 13.42 50.74 3.89
C THR A 3 12.60 50.88 2.61
N LYS A 4 13.10 51.69 1.70
CA LYS A 4 12.53 51.90 0.37
C LYS A 4 12.95 50.73 -0.52
N GLU A 5 11.99 49.90 -0.92
CA GLU A 5 12.23 48.84 -1.91
C GLU A 5 12.61 49.50 -3.25
N MET A 6 13.81 49.24 -3.70
CA MET A 6 14.20 49.54 -5.07
C MET A 6 13.58 48.49 -5.99
N LYS A 7 12.53 48.85 -6.71
CA LYS A 7 12.00 48.05 -7.81
C LYS A 7 13.05 48.01 -8.92
N GLY A 8 13.67 46.87 -9.09
CA GLY A 8 14.58 46.61 -10.21
C GLY A 8 13.83 46.79 -11.53
N ILE A 9 14.39 47.55 -12.45
CA ILE A 9 13.91 47.66 -13.82
C ILE A 9 14.02 46.28 -14.43
N THR A 10 12.89 45.71 -14.87
CA THR A 10 12.88 44.37 -15.50
C THR A 10 13.73 44.42 -16.77
N LEU A 11 14.43 43.31 -17.06
CA LEU A 11 15.25 43.14 -18.28
C LEU A 11 14.48 43.55 -19.55
N ILE A 12 13.18 43.37 -19.53
CA ILE A 12 12.23 43.77 -20.59
C ILE A 12 12.17 45.28 -20.78
N ALA A 13 12.14 46.05 -19.69
CA ALA A 13 12.14 47.54 -19.80
C ALA A 13 13.47 48.07 -20.36
N LEU A 14 14.59 47.42 -20.02
CA LEU A 14 15.91 47.79 -20.56
C LEU A 14 15.99 47.47 -22.06
N VAL A 15 15.50 46.30 -22.49
CA VAL A 15 15.48 45.92 -23.90
C VAL A 15 14.58 46.84 -24.72
N ILE A 16 13.41 47.22 -24.20
CA ILE A 16 12.50 48.16 -24.86
C ILE A 16 13.18 49.53 -25.02
N THR A 17 13.88 50.00 -24.00
CA THR A 17 14.58 51.29 -24.08
C THR A 17 15.72 51.28 -25.10
N ILE A 18 16.48 50.20 -25.20
CA ILE A 18 17.56 50.03 -26.18
C ILE A 18 17.01 49.95 -27.60
N VAL A 19 15.91 49.20 -27.80
CA VAL A 19 15.26 49.11 -29.14
C VAL A 19 14.69 50.44 -29.57
N VAL A 20 14.05 51.20 -28.68
CA VAL A 20 13.53 52.56 -28.98
C VAL A 20 14.66 53.54 -29.27
N LEU A 21 15.79 53.45 -28.56
CA LEU A 21 16.97 54.30 -28.82
C LEU A 21 17.65 53.97 -30.16
N MET A 22 17.71 52.68 -30.55
CA MET A 22 18.24 52.27 -31.86
C MET A 22 17.33 52.70 -33.02
N ILE A 23 16.02 52.71 -32.84
CA ILE A 23 15.06 53.23 -33.85
C ILE A 23 15.19 54.74 -33.98
N LEU A 24 15.37 55.46 -32.88
CA LEU A 24 15.57 56.93 -32.90
C LEU A 24 16.93 57.35 -33.46
N ALA A 25 17.97 56.51 -33.31
CA ALA A 25 19.32 56.78 -33.89
C ALA A 25 19.44 56.41 -35.37
N GLY A 26 18.53 55.60 -35.89
CA GLY A 26 18.51 55.18 -37.31
C GLY A 26 17.89 56.21 -38.27
N VAL A 27 17.23 57.24 -37.75
CA VAL A 27 16.70 58.33 -38.57
C VAL A 27 17.74 59.46 -38.62
N SER A 28 18.84 59.19 -39.32
CA SER A 28 19.88 60.19 -39.49
C SER A 28 19.54 61.23 -40.54
N ILE A 29 19.60 62.39 -40.01
CA ILE A 29 20.14 63.62 -40.53
C ILE A 29 20.99 63.44 -41.80
N ASN A 30 20.32 63.47 -42.95
CA ASN A 30 21.01 64.00 -44.11
C ASN A 30 20.01 64.67 -45.05
N THR A 31 20.26 65.94 -45.27
CA THR A 31 19.69 66.86 -46.27
C THR A 31 18.73 67.90 -45.69
N VAL A 32 19.32 68.81 -44.99
CA VAL A 32 18.84 70.19 -44.97
C VAL A 32 19.89 70.95 -45.73
N LEU A 33 19.58 71.33 -46.99
CA LEU A 33 20.03 72.51 -47.72
C LEU A 33 20.02 72.21 -49.22
N GLY A 34 18.95 72.47 -49.88
CA GLY A 34 18.76 72.42 -51.34
C GLY A 34 17.39 72.97 -51.70
N ASP A 35 17.37 73.99 -52.49
CA ASP A 35 16.22 74.74 -52.97
C ASP A 35 15.02 73.89 -53.42
N ASP A 36 14.01 73.78 -52.53
CA ASP A 36 12.66 73.44 -52.91
C ASP A 36 11.64 73.85 -51.85
N GLY A 37 10.60 74.48 -52.29
CA GLY A 37 9.64 75.23 -51.48
C GLY A 37 8.95 74.49 -50.35
N ILE A 38 8.46 75.17 -49.38
CA ILE A 38 7.74 74.71 -48.16
C ILE A 38 6.69 73.59 -48.43
N ILE A 39 6.06 73.61 -49.60
CA ILE A 39 5.04 72.63 -49.99
C ILE A 39 5.65 71.23 -50.25
N LYS A 40 6.83 71.18 -50.86
CA LYS A 40 7.52 69.95 -51.14
C LYS A 40 8.03 69.36 -49.82
N LYS A 41 8.60 70.19 -48.97
CA LYS A 41 9.03 69.76 -47.63
C LYS A 41 7.86 69.30 -46.74
N ALA A 42 6.71 70.01 -46.85
CA ALA A 42 5.51 69.58 -46.14
C ALA A 42 4.96 68.23 -46.67
N LYS A 43 4.98 67.99 -48.00
CA LYS A 43 4.62 66.71 -48.59
C LYS A 43 5.61 65.60 -48.24
N GLU A 44 6.89 65.89 -48.22
CA GLU A 44 7.94 64.96 -47.82
C GLU A 44 7.84 64.65 -46.34
N ALA A 45 7.58 65.65 -45.47
CA ALA A 45 7.36 65.46 -44.06
C ALA A 45 6.07 64.67 -43.79
N ALA A 46 4.98 64.92 -44.54
CA ALA A 46 3.76 64.16 -44.42
C ALA A 46 3.97 62.68 -44.90
N ALA A 47 4.73 62.47 -45.96
CA ALA A 47 5.08 61.12 -46.41
C ALA A 47 5.96 60.38 -45.39
N ALA A 48 6.96 61.10 -44.83
CA ALA A 48 7.81 60.54 -43.78
C ALA A 48 7.00 60.17 -42.49
N THR A 49 6.03 61.03 -42.13
CA THR A 49 5.13 60.74 -40.98
C THR A 49 4.28 59.51 -41.23
N LYS A 50 3.75 59.34 -42.46
CA LYS A 50 2.96 58.16 -42.85
C LYS A 50 3.81 56.90 -42.85
N GLN A 51 5.03 56.97 -43.36
CA GLN A 51 5.99 55.87 -43.29
C GLN A 51 6.32 55.50 -41.84
N ALA A 52 6.66 56.50 -41.01
CA ALA A 52 6.98 56.27 -39.61
C ALA A 52 5.79 55.62 -38.84
N SER A 53 4.57 56.04 -39.11
CA SER A 53 3.36 55.45 -38.49
C SER A 53 3.11 54.01 -38.95
N ALA A 54 3.35 53.69 -40.25
CA ALA A 54 3.25 52.34 -40.75
C ALA A 54 4.33 51.41 -40.15
N GLU A 55 5.57 51.88 -40.10
CA GLU A 55 6.70 51.16 -39.49
C GLU A 55 6.50 50.95 -37.98
N GLU A 56 5.96 51.94 -37.28
CA GLU A 56 5.64 51.82 -35.85
C GLU A 56 4.62 50.72 -35.58
N GLU A 57 3.53 50.64 -36.35
CA GLU A 57 2.53 49.59 -36.20
C GLU A 57 3.12 48.19 -36.49
N MET A 58 3.92 48.08 -37.58
CA MET A 58 4.57 46.80 -37.92
C MET A 58 5.57 46.38 -36.84
N ASN A 59 6.34 47.32 -36.30
CA ASN A 59 7.29 47.04 -35.19
C ASN A 59 6.55 46.69 -33.90
N ARG A 60 5.39 47.29 -33.63
CA ARG A 60 4.57 46.97 -32.47
C ARG A 60 4.06 45.53 -32.56
N LEU A 61 3.68 45.02 -33.71
CA LEU A 61 3.29 43.65 -33.93
C LEU A 61 4.43 42.67 -33.68
N LEU A 62 5.64 42.99 -34.11
CA LEU A 62 6.82 42.19 -33.81
C LEU A 62 7.09 42.13 -32.29
N LEU A 63 6.90 43.24 -31.60
CA LEU A 63 7.02 43.28 -30.16
C LEU A 63 5.91 42.44 -29.48
N GLU A 64 4.66 42.56 -29.94
CA GLU A 64 3.56 41.71 -29.45
C GLU A 64 3.88 40.20 -29.61
N TYR A 65 4.42 39.78 -30.75
CA TYR A 65 4.86 38.40 -30.96
C TYR A 65 5.96 37.99 -29.99
N GLN A 66 6.95 38.83 -29.74
CA GLN A 66 8.05 38.56 -28.80
C GLN A 66 7.60 38.49 -27.35
N LEU A 67 6.58 39.25 -26.97
CA LEU A 67 6.01 39.26 -25.62
C LEU A 67 4.97 38.19 -25.37
N ALA A 68 4.32 37.73 -26.42
CA ALA A 68 3.39 36.59 -26.36
C ALA A 68 4.21 35.31 -26.24
N SER A 69 3.90 34.49 -25.25
CA SER A 69 4.41 33.08 -25.17
C SER A 69 3.71 32.25 -26.24
N ASN A 70 4.02 32.48 -27.51
CA ASN A 70 3.31 31.87 -28.62
C ASN A 70 3.97 30.56 -29.03
N ASP A 71 3.18 29.49 -29.14
CA ASP A 71 3.54 28.24 -29.77
C ASP A 71 3.39 28.31 -31.31
N GLU A 72 3.00 29.47 -31.85
CA GLU A 72 2.85 29.71 -33.29
C GLU A 72 4.08 30.37 -33.92
N THR A 73 4.26 30.19 -35.24
CA THR A 73 5.34 30.83 -35.96
C THR A 73 5.07 32.33 -36.15
N LEU A 74 6.13 33.16 -36.30
CA LEU A 74 5.98 34.57 -36.61
C LEU A 74 5.10 34.80 -37.83
N GLU A 75 5.24 33.95 -38.87
CA GLU A 75 4.45 34.01 -40.10
C GLU A 75 2.94 33.79 -39.79
N SER A 76 2.59 32.74 -39.04
CA SER A 76 1.21 32.45 -38.67
C SER A 76 0.59 33.58 -37.85
N PHE A 77 1.33 34.08 -36.83
CA PHE A 77 0.90 35.21 -36.05
C PHE A 77 0.61 36.44 -36.89
N LEU A 78 1.55 36.82 -37.77
CA LEU A 78 1.39 38.01 -38.66
C LEU A 78 0.25 37.80 -39.67
N GLN A 79 0.03 36.59 -40.17
CA GLN A 79 -1.11 36.27 -41.05
C GLN A 79 -2.44 36.45 -40.33
N GLY A 80 -2.51 36.13 -39.03
CA GLY A 80 -3.64 36.46 -38.17
C GLY A 80 -3.88 37.97 -38.10
N LYS A 81 -2.81 38.81 -38.03
CA LYS A 81 -2.91 40.25 -38.00
C LYS A 81 -3.32 40.87 -39.36
N VAL A 82 -3.06 40.18 -40.47
CA VAL A 82 -3.66 40.54 -41.77
C VAL A 82 -5.19 40.33 -41.70
N THR A 83 -5.65 39.22 -41.19
CA THR A 83 -7.09 38.93 -41.01
C THR A 83 -7.78 39.93 -40.09
N GLU A 84 -7.10 40.40 -39.08
CA GLU A 84 -7.57 41.46 -38.15
C GLU A 84 -7.57 42.87 -38.81
N GLY A 85 -7.00 43.05 -40.01
CA GLY A 85 -6.90 44.32 -40.73
C GLY A 85 -5.84 45.31 -40.15
N ARG A 86 -4.93 44.81 -39.30
CA ARG A 86 -3.85 45.62 -38.69
C ARG A 86 -2.71 45.90 -39.64
N ILE A 87 -2.40 44.94 -40.52
CA ILE A 87 -1.45 45.00 -41.64
C ILE A 87 -2.13 44.48 -42.91
N ASP A 88 -1.55 44.72 -44.08
CA ASP A 88 -2.17 44.41 -45.35
C ASP A 88 -1.55 43.22 -46.04
N GLY A 89 -0.35 42.80 -45.63
CA GLY A 89 0.27 41.62 -46.23
C GLY A 89 1.49 41.12 -45.46
N VAL A 90 1.75 39.84 -45.64
CA VAL A 90 2.92 39.11 -45.11
C VAL A 90 3.46 38.22 -46.25
N THR A 91 4.75 38.35 -46.55
CA THR A 91 5.40 37.53 -47.56
C THR A 91 6.63 36.86 -47.00
N ASP A 92 6.69 35.54 -47.09
CA ASP A 92 7.89 34.76 -46.81
C ASP A 92 8.84 34.86 -48.03
N ASN A 93 10.03 35.41 -47.82
CA ASN A 93 11.00 35.63 -48.89
C ASN A 93 11.82 34.38 -49.24
N GLY A 94 11.68 33.28 -48.46
CA GLY A 94 12.38 32.01 -48.67
C GLY A 94 13.88 32.05 -48.28
N ASP A 95 14.41 33.19 -47.89
CA ASP A 95 15.81 33.43 -47.47
C ASP A 95 15.98 33.51 -45.96
N GLY A 96 14.95 33.14 -45.19
CA GLY A 96 14.90 33.27 -43.73
C GLY A 96 14.41 34.65 -43.26
N THR A 97 13.85 35.45 -44.17
CA THR A 97 13.22 36.73 -43.85
C THR A 97 11.73 36.75 -44.21
N ILE A 98 10.98 37.62 -43.52
CA ILE A 98 9.57 37.91 -43.78
C ILE A 98 9.44 39.39 -44.08
N THR A 99 8.73 39.73 -45.15
CA THR A 99 8.34 41.12 -45.46
C THR A 99 6.91 41.37 -45.01
N ILE A 100 6.73 42.39 -44.16
CA ILE A 100 5.44 42.85 -43.64
C ILE A 100 5.06 44.11 -44.43
N THR A 101 3.81 44.18 -44.90
CA THR A 101 3.29 45.30 -45.69
C THR A 101 2.14 45.98 -44.95
N LYS A 102 2.19 47.33 -44.84
CA LYS A 102 1.10 48.19 -44.33
C LYS A 102 0.76 49.22 -45.38
N LYS A 103 -0.51 49.34 -45.79
CA LYS A 103 -1.00 50.38 -46.70
C LYS A 103 -1.44 51.60 -45.92
N VAL A 104 -0.98 52.75 -46.33
CA VAL A 104 -1.45 54.04 -45.83
C VAL A 104 -1.82 54.91 -47.02
N GLU A 105 -3.12 55.24 -47.14
CA GLU A 105 -3.66 56.03 -48.26
C GLU A 105 -3.26 55.48 -49.66
N GLY A 106 -3.34 54.12 -49.82
CA GLY A 106 -3.07 53.45 -51.08
C GLY A 106 -1.60 53.21 -51.43
N LYS A 107 -0.65 53.67 -50.61
CA LYS A 107 0.78 53.43 -50.78
C LYS A 107 1.25 52.34 -49.81
N ASP A 108 2.02 51.37 -50.34
CA ASP A 108 2.58 50.28 -49.55
C ASP A 108 3.88 50.76 -48.85
N TYR A 109 3.95 50.44 -47.53
CA TYR A 109 5.16 50.57 -46.71
C TYR A 109 5.52 49.18 -46.21
N THR A 110 6.81 48.84 -46.28
CA THR A 110 7.26 47.47 -45.96
C THR A 110 8.43 47.50 -44.99
N ILE A 111 8.46 46.53 -44.08
CA ILE A 111 9.66 46.17 -43.32
C ILE A 111 10.02 44.72 -43.59
N THR A 112 11.31 44.41 -43.63
CA THR A 112 11.79 43.04 -43.74
C THR A 112 12.51 42.64 -42.48
N VAL A 113 12.09 41.53 -41.86
CA VAL A 113 12.62 41.03 -40.61
C VAL A 113 13.10 39.60 -40.76
N LYS A 114 14.12 39.24 -39.99
CA LYS A 114 14.56 37.83 -39.93
C LYS A 114 13.51 37.01 -39.21
N LYS A 115 13.22 35.83 -39.72
CA LYS A 115 12.46 34.83 -38.96
C LYS A 115 13.22 34.48 -37.69
N PRO A 116 12.57 34.43 -36.53
CA PRO A 116 13.20 33.81 -35.39
C PRO A 116 13.66 32.40 -35.77
N ALA A 117 14.85 32.02 -35.31
CA ALA A 117 15.27 30.61 -35.51
C ALA A 117 14.17 29.72 -34.93
N ALA A 118 13.76 28.69 -35.63
CA ALA A 118 12.77 27.73 -35.17
C ALA A 118 13.23 27.26 -33.80
N SER A 119 12.43 27.51 -32.76
CA SER A 119 12.76 27.04 -31.44
C SER A 119 12.80 25.52 -31.50
N THR A 120 13.91 24.93 -31.08
CA THR A 120 14.01 23.47 -31.00
C THR A 120 12.85 22.98 -30.13
N PRO A 121 12.01 22.06 -30.61
CA PRO A 121 10.94 21.53 -29.79
C PRO A 121 11.47 21.05 -28.43
N SER A 122 10.81 21.38 -27.38
CA SER A 122 11.21 20.96 -26.02
C SER A 122 10.02 20.40 -25.27
N VAL A 123 10.26 19.34 -24.50
CA VAL A 123 9.25 18.73 -23.64
C VAL A 123 8.93 19.68 -22.49
N LYS A 124 7.66 20.06 -22.38
CA LYS A 124 7.11 20.77 -21.23
C LYS A 124 6.47 19.78 -20.28
N VAL A 125 6.80 19.87 -18.99
CA VAL A 125 6.16 19.13 -17.91
C VAL A 125 5.21 20.10 -17.23
N GLY A 126 3.93 19.74 -17.20
CA GLY A 126 2.86 20.50 -16.59
C GLY A 126 2.68 20.15 -15.12
N ALA A 127 1.43 19.97 -14.68
CA ALA A 127 1.12 19.62 -13.30
C ALA A 127 1.59 18.21 -12.95
N ILE A 128 2.23 18.08 -11.78
CA ILE A 128 2.56 16.80 -11.16
C ILE A 128 1.66 16.68 -9.95
N ARG A 129 0.94 15.57 -9.84
CA ARG A 129 -0.02 15.31 -8.77
C ARG A 129 0.18 13.93 -8.19
N VAL A 130 -0.04 13.78 -6.87
CA VAL A 130 -0.17 12.49 -6.19
C VAL A 130 -1.60 12.39 -5.71
N VAL A 131 -2.33 11.38 -6.20
CA VAL A 131 -3.78 11.25 -6.01
C VAL A 131 -4.15 9.88 -5.45
N SER A 132 -5.34 9.73 -4.88
CA SER A 132 -5.81 8.48 -4.29
C SER A 132 -6.56 7.56 -5.26
N ASP A 133 -6.90 8.04 -6.46
CA ASP A 133 -7.66 7.27 -7.42
C ASP A 133 -6.81 6.82 -8.62
N SER A 134 -7.06 5.62 -9.11
CA SER A 134 -6.32 5.02 -10.23
C SER A 134 -6.65 5.64 -11.58
N THR A 135 -7.66 6.50 -11.68
CA THR A 135 -8.00 7.24 -12.90
C THR A 135 -7.22 8.53 -13.03
N GLY A 136 -6.58 8.97 -11.94
CA GLY A 136 -5.78 10.19 -11.90
C GLY A 136 -6.59 11.48 -11.95
N THR A 137 -7.89 11.43 -11.73
CA THR A 137 -8.78 12.60 -11.80
C THR A 137 -8.89 13.36 -10.49
N GLY A 138 -8.45 12.76 -9.39
CA GLY A 138 -8.50 13.35 -8.05
C GLY A 138 -7.61 14.58 -7.87
N SER A 139 -7.91 15.35 -6.82
CA SER A 139 -7.06 16.46 -6.39
C SER A 139 -5.76 15.94 -5.78
N SER A 140 -4.70 16.73 -5.89
CA SER A 140 -3.41 16.42 -5.26
C SER A 140 -3.56 16.31 -3.75
N LEU A 141 -2.98 15.25 -3.18
CA LEU A 141 -2.98 15.01 -1.74
C LEU A 141 -1.88 15.84 -1.05
N GLY A 142 -2.17 16.28 0.19
CA GLY A 142 -1.20 16.94 1.04
C GLY A 142 -0.16 15.99 1.64
N GLU A 143 0.89 16.55 2.20
CA GLU A 143 1.92 15.81 2.94
C GLU A 143 1.31 15.05 4.13
N ALA A 144 1.83 13.88 4.43
CA ALA A 144 1.42 13.02 5.54
C ALA A 144 -0.11 12.87 5.69
N SER A 145 -0.84 12.92 4.56
CA SER A 145 -2.31 12.86 4.55
C SER A 145 -2.87 11.44 4.44
N THR A 146 -2.04 10.48 4.06
CA THR A 146 -2.45 9.12 3.72
C THR A 146 -1.76 8.10 4.62
N ARG A 147 -2.47 7.01 4.93
CA ARG A 147 -1.90 5.89 5.69
C ARG A 147 -0.89 5.13 4.83
N LYS A 148 0.25 4.73 5.42
CA LYS A 148 1.19 3.78 4.82
C LYS A 148 0.48 2.47 4.45
N GLY A 149 0.79 1.93 3.27
CA GLY A 149 0.13 0.71 2.74
C GLY A 149 -1.13 0.98 1.91
N THR A 150 -1.63 2.22 1.85
CA THR A 150 -2.61 2.64 0.84
C THR A 150 -1.90 2.80 -0.51
N THR A 151 -2.56 2.50 -1.61
CA THR A 151 -2.00 2.79 -2.94
C THR A 151 -2.36 4.21 -3.34
N LEU A 152 -1.36 5.01 -3.68
CA LEU A 152 -1.49 6.33 -4.31
C LEU A 152 -0.96 6.26 -5.73
N TYR A 153 -1.27 7.28 -6.53
CA TYR A 153 -0.90 7.33 -7.95
C TYR A 153 -0.23 8.66 -8.28
N ILE A 154 0.93 8.57 -8.92
CA ILE A 154 1.63 9.73 -9.48
C ILE A 154 1.07 10.01 -10.87
N MET A 155 0.70 11.27 -11.09
CA MET A 155 0.25 11.81 -12.36
C MET A 155 1.23 12.86 -12.84
N ILE A 156 1.59 12.82 -14.12
CA ILE A 156 2.47 13.79 -14.76
C ILE A 156 1.81 14.26 -16.06
N GLU A 157 1.49 15.54 -16.11
CA GLU A 157 1.03 16.17 -17.34
C GLU A 157 2.23 16.61 -18.17
N SER A 158 2.18 16.40 -19.46
CA SER A 158 3.26 16.78 -20.36
C SER A 158 2.76 17.17 -21.72
N SER A 159 3.50 18.03 -22.40
CA SER A 159 3.22 18.47 -23.76
C SER A 159 4.50 18.79 -24.52
N ILE A 160 4.40 18.77 -25.85
CA ILE A 160 5.42 19.26 -26.76
C ILE A 160 4.73 19.93 -27.95
N SER A 161 5.21 21.08 -28.37
CA SER A 161 4.60 21.81 -29.51
C SER A 161 4.72 21.01 -30.78
N GLY A 162 3.59 20.81 -31.47
CA GLY A 162 3.52 20.09 -32.75
C GLY A 162 3.71 18.57 -32.67
N GLY A 163 3.55 17.97 -31.46
CA GLY A 163 3.77 16.53 -31.27
C GLY A 163 2.96 15.91 -30.16
N THR A 164 3.34 14.69 -29.81
CA THR A 164 2.76 13.90 -28.70
C THR A 164 3.81 13.60 -27.64
N THR A 165 3.37 13.36 -26.40
CA THR A 165 4.26 12.96 -25.31
C THR A 165 3.85 11.62 -24.71
N THR A 166 4.85 10.88 -24.19
CA THR A 166 4.69 9.68 -23.38
C THR A 166 5.52 9.81 -22.12
N VAL A 167 5.10 9.12 -21.06
CA VAL A 167 5.80 9.09 -19.76
C VAL A 167 6.21 7.65 -19.45
N SER A 168 7.46 7.45 -19.04
CA SER A 168 7.98 6.14 -18.63
C SER A 168 8.67 6.25 -17.26
N PRO A 169 8.32 5.44 -16.26
CA PRO A 169 7.20 4.50 -16.22
C PRO A 169 5.85 5.15 -16.53
N GLU A 170 4.90 4.35 -17.05
CA GLU A 170 3.56 4.83 -17.42
C GLU A 170 2.81 5.42 -16.21
N VAL A 171 2.05 6.47 -16.45
CA VAL A 171 1.18 7.09 -15.45
C VAL A 171 -0.29 6.81 -15.80
N PRO A 172 -1.19 6.60 -14.79
CA PRO A 172 -0.99 6.69 -13.34
C PRO A 172 -0.01 5.66 -12.77
N TYR A 173 1.05 6.11 -12.08
CA TYR A 173 2.06 5.22 -11.51
C TYR A 173 1.76 4.96 -10.03
N ALA A 174 1.54 3.69 -9.66
CA ALA A 174 1.17 3.28 -8.32
C ALA A 174 2.36 3.32 -7.35
N VAL A 175 2.15 3.90 -6.16
CA VAL A 175 3.14 3.97 -5.07
C VAL A 175 2.47 3.66 -3.74
N THR A 176 3.22 3.04 -2.81
CA THR A 176 2.74 2.64 -1.48
C THR A 176 3.56 3.20 -0.33
N GLU A 177 4.60 3.96 -0.64
CA GLU A 177 5.53 4.54 0.35
C GLU A 177 6.08 5.89 -0.10
N ASN A 178 6.60 6.66 0.85
CA ASN A 178 7.33 7.89 0.57
C ASN A 178 8.65 7.58 -0.14
N GLY A 179 9.04 8.45 -1.07
CA GLY A 179 10.27 8.26 -1.83
C GLY A 179 10.38 9.21 -3.00
N THR A 180 11.49 9.13 -3.71
CA THR A 180 11.70 9.88 -4.95
C THR A 180 11.65 8.93 -6.15
N TYR A 181 10.69 9.16 -7.00
CA TYR A 181 10.40 8.35 -8.19
C TYR A 181 10.85 9.09 -9.44
N LYS A 182 11.53 8.40 -10.33
CA LYS A 182 12.10 8.99 -11.55
C LYS A 182 11.28 8.59 -12.76
N PHE A 183 11.05 9.55 -13.64
CA PHE A 183 10.31 9.39 -14.89
C PHE A 183 11.07 10.03 -16.04
N THR A 184 10.92 9.47 -17.21
CA THR A 184 11.39 10.07 -18.47
C THR A 184 10.16 10.47 -19.28
N VAL A 185 10.03 11.74 -19.57
CA VAL A 185 9.00 12.25 -20.49
C VAL A 185 9.62 12.33 -21.88
N THR A 186 9.04 11.63 -22.83
CA THR A 186 9.48 11.62 -24.24
C THR A 186 8.46 12.32 -25.11
N GLY A 187 8.88 13.37 -25.80
CA GLY A 187 8.07 14.05 -26.81
C GLY A 187 8.52 13.66 -28.21
N THR A 188 7.59 13.46 -29.12
CA THR A 188 7.89 13.14 -30.52
C THR A 188 7.27 14.16 -31.45
N VAL A 189 8.10 14.79 -32.28
CA VAL A 189 7.69 15.76 -33.30
C VAL A 189 8.30 15.36 -34.63
N ASN A 190 7.47 15.10 -35.65
CA ASN A 190 7.90 14.69 -37.00
C ASN A 190 8.93 13.54 -36.99
N GLY A 191 8.72 12.54 -36.08
CA GLY A 191 9.61 11.38 -35.97
C GLY A 191 10.90 11.62 -35.17
N THR A 192 11.16 12.84 -34.72
CA THR A 192 12.30 13.15 -33.84
C THR A 192 11.85 13.13 -32.39
N THR A 193 12.64 12.51 -31.50
CA THR A 193 12.36 12.39 -30.07
C THR A 193 13.16 13.38 -29.23
N TYR A 194 12.50 13.92 -28.23
CA TYR A 194 13.05 14.83 -27.22
C TYR A 194 12.71 14.28 -25.86
N THR A 195 13.66 14.22 -24.95
CA THR A 195 13.45 13.62 -23.61
C THR A 195 13.69 14.63 -22.49
N LYS A 196 12.96 14.43 -21.39
CA LYS A 196 13.15 15.19 -20.15
C LYS A 196 13.00 14.28 -18.95
N GLU A 197 14.02 14.23 -18.09
CA GLU A 197 13.96 13.53 -16.81
C GLU A 197 13.17 14.34 -15.79
N VAL A 198 12.33 13.65 -15.01
CA VAL A 198 11.48 14.22 -13.96
C VAL A 198 11.63 13.38 -12.71
N SER A 199 11.93 14.02 -11.59
CA SER A 199 11.92 13.38 -10.27
C SER A 199 10.72 13.86 -9.48
N VAL A 200 9.91 12.94 -8.97
CA VAL A 200 8.72 13.22 -8.17
C VAL A 200 8.97 12.73 -6.75
N THR A 201 8.92 13.61 -5.79
CA THR A 201 9.01 13.25 -4.37
C THR A 201 7.60 13.00 -3.84
N VAL A 202 7.37 11.79 -3.35
CA VAL A 202 6.15 11.38 -2.65
C VAL A 202 6.42 11.52 -1.15
N ASN A 203 5.63 12.33 -0.46
CA ASN A 203 5.70 12.59 0.98
C ASN A 203 4.30 12.56 1.62
N GLN A 204 3.33 11.96 0.93
CA GLN A 204 1.93 11.92 1.33
C GLN A 204 1.64 10.89 2.42
N PHE A 205 2.51 9.88 2.58
CA PHE A 205 2.30 8.86 3.60
C PHE A 205 2.76 9.35 4.96
N LYS A 206 1.92 9.13 5.98
CA LYS A 206 2.29 9.36 7.37
C LYS A 206 3.40 8.40 7.79
N ASN A 207 4.34 8.87 8.54
CA ASN A 207 5.22 7.99 9.31
C ASN A 207 4.37 7.16 10.28
N SER A 208 4.81 5.94 10.55
CA SER A 208 4.17 5.12 11.58
C SER A 208 4.30 5.81 12.94
N ILE A 209 3.19 5.91 13.68
CA ILE A 209 3.25 6.39 15.06
C ILE A 209 4.17 5.52 15.91
N LEU A 210 4.40 4.25 15.50
CA LEU A 210 5.31 3.31 16.20
C LEU A 210 6.80 3.75 16.13
N GLU A 211 7.14 4.73 15.32
CA GLU A 211 8.47 5.34 15.29
C GLU A 211 8.60 6.43 16.38
N ASP A 212 7.48 7.06 16.71
CA ASP A 212 7.43 8.22 17.62
C ASP A 212 7.11 7.83 19.07
N ILE A 213 6.42 6.69 19.28
CA ILE A 213 6.03 6.22 20.59
C ILE A 213 6.87 5.01 21.04
N ASN A 214 7.11 4.93 22.34
CA ASN A 214 7.86 3.81 22.95
C ASN A 214 6.93 2.70 23.43
N ILE A 215 6.04 2.22 22.55
CA ILE A 215 5.18 1.07 22.84
C ILE A 215 5.99 -0.22 22.76
N LYS A 216 5.81 -1.10 23.74
CA LYS A 216 6.58 -2.34 23.87
C LYS A 216 5.71 -3.51 24.36
N ILE A 217 6.23 -4.70 24.16
CA ILE A 217 5.63 -5.95 24.66
C ILE A 217 5.36 -5.84 26.16
N GLY A 218 4.13 -6.16 26.58
CA GLY A 218 3.68 -6.10 27.96
C GLY A 218 2.97 -4.82 28.34
N ASP A 219 3.06 -3.76 27.55
CA ASP A 219 2.31 -2.54 27.81
C ASP A 219 0.81 -2.81 27.76
N SER A 220 0.06 -2.08 28.58
CA SER A 220 -1.41 -2.16 28.60
C SER A 220 -2.01 -1.31 27.46
N VAL A 221 -3.16 -1.76 26.93
CA VAL A 221 -3.91 -1.07 25.89
C VAL A 221 -5.37 -0.96 26.28
N ASN A 222 -5.96 0.21 26.13
CA ASN A 222 -7.37 0.49 26.39
C ASN A 222 -8.24 0.02 25.20
N TYR A 223 -8.28 -1.30 25.01
CA TYR A 223 -9.11 -1.92 24.00
C TYR A 223 -10.42 -2.42 24.64
N THR A 224 -11.52 -2.13 23.98
CA THR A 224 -12.84 -2.67 24.29
C THR A 224 -13.41 -3.36 23.06
N TYR A 225 -14.09 -4.47 23.25
CA TYR A 225 -14.85 -5.15 22.19
C TYR A 225 -16.29 -4.65 22.18
N ASP A 226 -16.90 -4.57 21.00
CA ASP A 226 -18.26 -4.06 20.79
C ASP A 226 -19.17 -5.08 20.09
N THR A 227 -18.84 -6.35 20.19
CA THR A 227 -19.64 -7.41 19.58
C THR A 227 -20.93 -7.63 20.38
N ALA A 228 -22.03 -7.71 19.67
CA ALA A 228 -23.35 -7.96 20.26
C ALA A 228 -23.56 -9.40 20.76
N SER A 229 -22.64 -10.31 20.47
CA SER A 229 -22.77 -11.73 20.78
C SER A 229 -22.30 -12.02 22.19
N SER A 230 -23.24 -12.16 23.13
CA SER A 230 -22.95 -12.59 24.50
C SER A 230 -22.64 -14.09 24.63
N SER A 231 -22.88 -14.87 23.59
CA SER A 231 -22.60 -16.30 23.56
C SER A 231 -22.35 -16.81 22.15
N TYR A 232 -21.68 -17.96 22.06
CA TYR A 232 -21.44 -18.70 20.82
C TYR A 232 -21.86 -20.14 21.00
N THR A 233 -22.61 -20.71 20.05
CA THR A 233 -22.98 -22.13 20.09
C THR A 233 -21.93 -22.95 19.36
N LEU A 234 -21.17 -23.73 20.10
CA LEU A 234 -20.22 -24.71 19.57
C LEU A 234 -20.96 -26.02 19.32
N GLU A 235 -21.19 -26.34 18.05
CA GLU A 235 -21.92 -27.54 17.66
C GLU A 235 -21.06 -28.80 17.79
N SER A 236 -21.65 -29.86 18.35
CA SER A 236 -20.97 -31.15 18.59
C SER A 236 -20.45 -31.78 17.29
N LYS A 237 -21.21 -31.65 16.20
CA LYS A 237 -20.81 -32.17 14.88
C LYS A 237 -19.52 -31.58 14.31
N TYR A 238 -19.06 -30.43 14.84
CA TYR A 238 -17.82 -29.80 14.44
C TYR A 238 -16.72 -29.88 15.50
N SER A 239 -17.10 -29.84 16.77
CA SER A 239 -16.14 -29.89 17.89
C SER A 239 -15.73 -31.31 18.26
N GLY A 240 -16.50 -32.31 17.81
CA GLY A 240 -16.30 -33.71 18.16
C GLY A 240 -16.72 -34.08 19.58
N TYR A 241 -17.32 -33.16 20.32
CA TYR A 241 -17.85 -33.43 21.66
C TYR A 241 -19.25 -34.07 21.59
N SER A 242 -19.69 -34.69 22.66
CA SER A 242 -20.94 -35.46 22.70
C SER A 242 -22.22 -34.61 22.58
N SER A 243 -22.13 -33.30 22.84
CA SER A 243 -23.27 -32.37 22.78
C SER A 243 -22.84 -30.97 22.42
N ASN A 244 -23.78 -30.16 21.92
CA ASN A 244 -23.56 -28.75 21.69
C ASN A 244 -23.22 -28.02 22.99
N LYS A 245 -22.33 -27.05 22.91
CA LYS A 245 -21.87 -26.25 24.04
C LYS A 245 -22.11 -24.78 23.79
N THR A 246 -22.79 -24.10 24.70
CA THR A 246 -22.87 -22.63 24.69
C THR A 246 -21.65 -22.05 25.39
N ILE A 247 -20.89 -21.22 24.67
CA ILE A 247 -19.71 -20.52 25.16
C ILE A 247 -20.13 -19.10 25.48
N ALA A 248 -20.20 -18.74 26.75
CA ALA A 248 -20.53 -17.37 27.16
C ALA A 248 -19.33 -16.44 26.93
N GLN A 249 -19.61 -15.21 26.55
CA GLN A 249 -18.59 -14.17 26.45
C GLN A 249 -18.01 -13.86 27.84
N THR A 250 -16.70 -13.77 27.94
CA THR A 250 -16.03 -13.28 29.16
C THR A 250 -15.98 -11.76 29.12
N THR A 251 -16.59 -11.12 30.10
CA THR A 251 -16.60 -9.66 30.24
C THR A 251 -15.38 -9.16 31.03
N GLY A 252 -15.00 -7.89 30.83
CA GLY A 252 -13.95 -7.25 31.62
C GLY A 252 -12.53 -7.71 31.30
N LEU A 253 -12.29 -8.30 30.13
CA LEU A 253 -10.93 -8.61 29.69
C LEU A 253 -10.11 -7.32 29.55
N THR A 254 -8.90 -7.34 30.07
CA THR A 254 -7.87 -6.32 29.87
C THR A 254 -6.86 -6.80 28.83
N TRP A 255 -6.11 -5.89 28.25
CA TRP A 255 -5.28 -6.19 27.07
C TRP A 255 -3.85 -5.72 27.25
N LYS A 256 -2.94 -6.50 26.71
CA LYS A 256 -1.50 -6.20 26.69
C LYS A 256 -0.94 -6.33 25.30
N VAL A 257 0.07 -5.54 25.01
CA VAL A 257 0.83 -5.65 23.75
C VAL A 257 1.55 -7.00 23.72
N LEU A 258 1.24 -7.81 22.72
CA LEU A 258 1.89 -9.07 22.45
C LEU A 258 3.05 -8.89 21.47
N ASN A 259 2.89 -8.05 20.46
CA ASN A 259 3.89 -7.81 19.42
C ASN A 259 3.76 -6.39 18.88
N VAL A 260 4.89 -5.80 18.48
CA VAL A 260 4.96 -4.53 17.76
C VAL A 260 5.65 -4.81 16.42
N ASP A 261 4.91 -4.70 15.34
CA ASP A 261 5.38 -4.92 13.99
C ASP A 261 5.49 -3.57 13.27
N LYS A 262 6.72 -3.03 13.24
CA LYS A 262 7.00 -1.76 12.57
C LYS A 262 7.01 -1.86 11.05
N GLU A 263 7.26 -3.06 10.50
CA GLU A 263 7.26 -3.27 9.05
C GLU A 263 5.84 -3.26 8.48
N ASN A 264 4.90 -3.92 9.18
CA ASN A 264 3.49 -3.98 8.79
C ASN A 264 2.63 -2.89 9.46
N ASP A 265 3.23 -2.02 10.24
CA ASP A 265 2.57 -0.90 10.94
C ASP A 265 1.41 -1.35 11.83
N THR A 266 1.62 -2.44 12.59
CA THR A 266 0.60 -3.07 13.43
C THR A 266 1.10 -3.36 14.84
N VAL A 267 0.15 -3.43 15.77
CA VAL A 267 0.38 -3.89 17.14
C VAL A 267 -0.60 -5.02 17.43
N ASP A 268 -0.07 -6.21 17.73
CA ASP A 268 -0.89 -7.30 18.22
C ASP A 268 -1.09 -7.13 19.73
N ILE A 269 -2.34 -7.13 20.15
CA ILE A 269 -2.70 -7.16 21.57
C ILE A 269 -3.36 -8.48 21.94
N ILE A 270 -3.13 -8.93 23.16
CA ILE A 270 -3.65 -10.18 23.70
C ILE A 270 -4.39 -9.92 25.01
N SER A 271 -5.46 -10.67 25.27
CA SER A 271 -6.10 -10.60 26.58
C SER A 271 -5.11 -10.97 27.69
N THR A 272 -5.07 -10.18 28.77
CA THR A 272 -4.15 -10.42 29.91
C THR A 272 -4.36 -11.80 30.49
N ASN A 273 -5.62 -12.19 30.67
CA ASN A 273 -6.00 -13.51 31.15
C ASN A 273 -6.78 -14.27 30.06
N PRO A 274 -6.72 -15.61 30.06
CA PRO A 274 -7.64 -16.41 29.27
C PRO A 274 -9.11 -16.16 29.67
N THR A 275 -10.02 -16.55 28.79
CA THR A 275 -11.46 -16.45 29.05
C THR A 275 -11.88 -17.29 30.27
N SER A 276 -12.90 -16.85 31.00
CA SER A 276 -13.51 -17.64 32.07
C SER A 276 -14.33 -18.81 31.51
N SER A 277 -14.89 -18.64 30.33
CA SER A 277 -15.57 -19.72 29.60
C SER A 277 -14.56 -20.61 28.91
N THR A 278 -14.86 -21.91 28.90
CA THR A 278 -14.00 -22.92 28.28
C THR A 278 -14.63 -23.51 27.04
N VAL A 279 -13.78 -23.91 26.10
CA VAL A 279 -14.12 -24.55 24.84
C VAL A 279 -13.62 -25.99 24.85
N ILE A 280 -14.45 -26.91 24.39
CA ILE A 280 -14.15 -28.34 24.38
C ILE A 280 -14.00 -28.83 22.94
N PHE A 281 -12.90 -29.54 22.70
CA PHE A 281 -12.65 -30.25 21.45
C PHE A 281 -12.31 -31.70 21.74
N ALA A 282 -12.74 -32.60 20.85
CA ALA A 282 -12.47 -34.02 20.96
C ALA A 282 -12.37 -34.65 19.57
N ASN A 283 -11.75 -35.81 19.51
CA ASN A 283 -11.62 -36.68 18.35
C ASN A 283 -11.11 -36.00 17.07
N ILE A 284 -11.30 -36.65 15.93
CA ILE A 284 -10.87 -36.16 14.61
C ILE A 284 -11.55 -34.83 14.20
N LEU A 285 -12.80 -34.62 14.62
CA LEU A 285 -13.52 -33.39 14.32
C LEU A 285 -12.90 -32.19 15.05
N GLY A 286 -12.59 -32.37 16.33
CA GLY A 286 -11.89 -31.36 17.12
C GLY A 286 -10.51 -31.05 16.53
N TYR A 287 -9.75 -32.06 16.13
CA TYR A 287 -8.46 -31.90 15.46
C TYR A 287 -8.58 -31.07 14.18
N ASN A 288 -9.53 -31.43 13.29
CA ASN A 288 -9.69 -30.76 12.01
C ASN A 288 -10.26 -29.34 12.12
N ASN A 289 -11.24 -29.13 12.97
CA ASN A 289 -11.97 -27.86 13.06
C ASN A 289 -11.49 -26.92 14.18
N GLY A 290 -10.72 -27.43 15.14
CA GLY A 290 -10.35 -26.68 16.36
C GLY A 290 -9.76 -25.29 16.09
N PRO A 291 -8.69 -25.16 15.30
CA PRO A 291 -8.08 -23.85 15.02
C PRO A 291 -9.06 -22.85 14.40
N TYR A 292 -9.89 -23.31 13.48
CA TYR A 292 -10.92 -22.48 12.85
C TYR A 292 -11.97 -22.04 13.88
N LEU A 293 -12.52 -22.96 14.67
CA LEU A 293 -13.57 -22.67 15.64
C LEU A 293 -13.08 -21.75 16.75
N MET A 294 -11.85 -21.90 17.23
CA MET A 294 -11.23 -20.98 18.18
C MET A 294 -11.23 -19.55 17.64
N ASN A 295 -10.86 -19.37 16.38
CA ASN A 295 -10.85 -18.05 15.73
C ASN A 295 -12.27 -17.49 15.58
N GLU A 296 -13.23 -18.30 15.15
CA GLU A 296 -14.62 -17.84 14.98
C GLU A 296 -15.28 -17.43 16.33
N ILE A 297 -15.01 -18.18 17.39
CA ILE A 297 -15.50 -17.80 18.73
C ILE A 297 -14.89 -16.47 19.16
N CYS A 298 -13.58 -16.31 19.01
CA CYS A 298 -12.91 -15.05 19.34
C CYS A 298 -13.41 -13.88 18.49
N LYS A 299 -13.59 -14.09 17.18
CA LYS A 299 -14.13 -13.10 16.26
C LYS A 299 -15.55 -12.67 16.63
N ALA A 300 -16.41 -13.64 16.95
CA ALA A 300 -17.80 -13.36 17.32
C ALA A 300 -17.93 -12.60 18.63
N GLN A 301 -17.03 -12.81 19.60
CA GLN A 301 -17.18 -12.33 20.96
C GLN A 301 -16.26 -11.15 21.32
N TYR A 302 -15.10 -11.00 20.68
CA TYR A 302 -14.07 -10.06 21.13
C TYR A 302 -13.57 -9.10 20.05
N SER A 303 -14.20 -9.04 18.88
CA SER A 303 -13.93 -8.04 17.85
C SER A 303 -14.46 -6.66 18.20
N ASN A 304 -13.92 -5.62 17.60
CA ASN A 304 -14.49 -4.27 17.66
C ASN A 304 -14.85 -3.78 16.26
N LYS A 305 -16.15 -3.71 15.98
CA LYS A 305 -16.70 -3.27 14.68
C LYS A 305 -16.49 -1.78 14.46
N THR A 306 -16.58 -0.99 15.52
CA THR A 306 -16.37 0.46 15.45
C THR A 306 -14.95 0.81 15.04
N LEU A 307 -13.96 0.05 15.53
CA LEU A 307 -12.55 0.19 15.15
C LEU A 307 -12.21 -0.58 13.86
N GLY A 308 -13.13 -1.39 13.33
CA GLY A 308 -12.91 -2.20 12.13
C GLY A 308 -11.92 -3.36 12.32
N VAL A 309 -11.74 -3.86 13.55
CA VAL A 309 -10.77 -4.91 13.87
C VAL A 309 -11.45 -6.20 14.34
N ASN A 310 -10.88 -7.34 13.93
CA ASN A 310 -11.37 -8.66 14.30
C ASN A 310 -10.43 -9.32 15.31
N ALA A 311 -11.04 -9.96 16.30
CA ALA A 311 -10.32 -10.83 17.22
C ALA A 311 -10.15 -12.24 16.60
N ARG A 312 -9.09 -12.90 16.98
CA ARG A 312 -8.79 -14.32 16.72
C ARG A 312 -8.23 -14.96 17.99
N SER A 313 -8.12 -16.28 18.02
CA SER A 313 -7.37 -16.94 19.08
C SER A 313 -5.87 -16.75 18.89
N ILE A 314 -5.09 -16.75 19.97
CA ILE A 314 -3.65 -16.89 19.89
C ILE A 314 -3.31 -18.14 19.07
N ASN A 315 -2.28 -18.08 18.22
CA ASN A 315 -1.82 -19.21 17.42
C ASN A 315 -0.34 -19.52 17.67
N LEU A 316 0.16 -20.56 17.02
CA LEU A 316 1.54 -20.98 17.21
C LEU A 316 2.55 -19.93 16.77
N LEU A 317 2.31 -19.25 15.66
CA LEU A 317 3.23 -18.21 15.16
C LEU A 317 3.30 -17.01 16.12
N ASP A 318 2.21 -16.68 16.80
CA ASP A 318 2.20 -15.63 17.83
C ASP A 318 3.12 -15.96 19.00
N MET A 319 3.25 -17.24 19.32
CA MET A 319 4.14 -17.70 20.39
C MET A 319 5.58 -17.84 19.88
N GLU A 320 5.77 -18.53 18.77
CA GLU A 320 7.11 -18.91 18.29
C GLU A 320 7.96 -17.73 17.82
N LYS A 321 7.35 -16.65 17.37
CA LYS A 321 8.09 -15.42 17.05
C LYS A 321 8.82 -14.80 18.28
N HIS A 322 8.46 -15.23 19.48
CA HIS A 322 9.10 -14.79 20.72
C HIS A 322 10.12 -15.81 21.27
N LEU A 323 10.31 -16.95 20.60
CA LEU A 323 11.34 -17.89 21.01
C LEU A 323 12.72 -17.23 20.92
N THR A 324 13.46 -17.32 22.00
CA THR A 324 14.88 -16.98 22.03
C THR A 324 15.70 -18.06 21.30
N ALA A 325 16.99 -17.83 21.11
CA ALA A 325 17.89 -18.87 20.60
C ALA A 325 17.88 -20.13 21.49
N ASP A 326 17.81 -19.95 22.79
CA ASP A 326 17.72 -21.06 23.76
C ASP A 326 16.36 -21.76 23.66
N GLY A 327 15.29 -21.01 23.50
CA GLY A 327 13.94 -21.55 23.30
C GLY A 327 13.83 -22.37 22.01
N ILE A 328 14.40 -21.89 20.91
CA ILE A 328 14.49 -22.65 19.65
C ILE A 328 15.31 -23.93 19.86
N THR A 329 16.42 -23.85 20.57
CA THR A 329 17.27 -25.01 20.88
C THR A 329 16.50 -26.01 21.73
N ALA A 330 15.82 -25.57 22.78
CA ALA A 330 15.01 -26.42 23.66
C ALA A 330 13.86 -27.11 22.89
N ARG A 331 13.15 -26.37 22.01
CA ARG A 331 12.10 -26.92 21.14
C ARG A 331 12.68 -27.99 20.22
N ASN A 332 13.78 -27.71 19.52
CA ASN A 332 14.37 -28.61 18.53
C ASN A 332 15.01 -29.85 19.17
N ALA A 333 15.46 -29.74 20.40
CA ALA A 333 16.00 -30.88 21.15
C ALA A 333 14.92 -31.75 21.79
N TYR A 334 13.66 -31.29 21.79
CA TYR A 334 12.58 -31.97 22.49
C TYR A 334 12.33 -33.38 21.92
N GLN A 335 12.21 -34.34 22.83
CA GLN A 335 11.84 -35.71 22.59
C GLN A 335 10.93 -36.16 23.73
N TYR A 336 9.75 -36.73 23.41
CA TYR A 336 8.76 -37.09 24.43
C TYR A 336 9.29 -38.12 25.43
N ASP A 337 9.86 -39.19 24.89
CA ASP A 337 10.58 -40.20 25.67
C ASP A 337 11.70 -40.82 24.79
N SER A 338 12.50 -41.72 25.38
CA SER A 338 13.62 -42.33 24.67
C SER A 338 13.23 -43.20 23.48
N SER A 339 11.96 -43.59 23.38
CA SER A 339 11.42 -44.45 22.29
C SER A 339 10.77 -43.65 21.17
N THR A 340 10.65 -42.33 21.32
CA THR A 340 9.95 -41.44 20.36
C THR A 340 10.90 -40.71 19.43
N ALA A 341 10.33 -40.18 18.35
CA ALA A 341 11.06 -39.28 17.47
C ALA A 341 11.33 -37.93 18.15
N LYS A 342 12.45 -37.30 17.79
CA LYS A 342 12.74 -35.92 18.13
C LYS A 342 11.88 -34.96 17.30
N TYR A 343 11.67 -33.77 17.82
CA TYR A 343 11.08 -32.67 17.08
C TYR A 343 11.71 -32.52 15.68
N GLY A 344 10.89 -32.39 14.65
CA GLY A 344 11.30 -32.25 13.26
C GLY A 344 11.73 -33.55 12.56
N THR A 345 11.78 -34.69 13.26
CA THR A 345 12.11 -35.99 12.64
C THR A 345 10.87 -36.71 12.16
N THR A 346 11.01 -37.63 11.19
CA THR A 346 9.92 -38.32 10.52
C THR A 346 9.95 -39.80 10.84
N ASN A 347 8.78 -40.38 11.17
CA ASN A 347 8.56 -41.82 11.35
C ASN A 347 7.53 -42.34 10.35
N THR A 348 7.70 -43.60 9.94
CA THR A 348 6.73 -44.29 9.08
C THR A 348 6.17 -45.50 9.83
N TYR A 349 4.84 -45.58 9.90
CA TYR A 349 4.08 -46.70 10.49
C TYR A 349 3.45 -47.49 9.38
N THR A 350 3.66 -48.80 9.35
CA THR A 350 3.34 -49.67 8.19
C THR A 350 2.19 -50.63 8.42
N SER A 351 1.75 -50.84 9.66
CA SER A 351 0.68 -51.81 9.96
C SER A 351 -0.36 -51.25 10.93
N ASN A 352 -1.62 -51.60 10.69
CA ASN A 352 -2.77 -51.26 11.55
C ASN A 352 -2.87 -49.76 11.94
N THR A 353 -2.35 -48.89 11.08
CA THR A 353 -2.38 -47.47 11.35
C THR A 353 -3.65 -46.83 10.82
N LYS A 354 -4.27 -46.02 11.64
CA LYS A 354 -5.41 -45.16 11.33
C LYS A 354 -4.98 -43.70 11.52
N TYR A 355 -5.53 -42.81 10.73
CA TYR A 355 -5.19 -41.41 10.85
C TYR A 355 -6.24 -40.48 10.23
N PRO A 356 -6.31 -39.23 10.63
CA PRO A 356 -7.26 -38.25 10.10
C PRO A 356 -6.85 -37.79 8.69
N SER A 357 -7.18 -38.60 7.66
CA SER A 357 -6.87 -38.27 6.26
C SER A 357 -7.99 -37.57 5.50
N LEU A 358 -9.14 -37.44 6.11
CA LEU A 358 -10.38 -37.01 5.47
C LEU A 358 -10.33 -35.60 4.88
N TYR A 359 -9.58 -34.77 5.49
CA TYR A 359 -9.41 -33.38 5.07
C TYR A 359 -7.99 -33.13 4.54
N ALA A 360 -7.45 -34.11 3.82
CA ALA A 360 -6.09 -34.04 3.27
C ALA A 360 -5.82 -32.82 2.40
N ASN A 361 -6.87 -32.19 1.89
CA ASN A 361 -6.78 -30.96 1.09
C ASN A 361 -6.65 -29.69 1.91
N GLN A 362 -6.79 -29.80 3.22
CA GLN A 362 -6.73 -28.63 4.10
C GLN A 362 -5.32 -28.50 4.65
N LYS A 363 -4.72 -27.31 4.47
CA LYS A 363 -3.41 -27.00 5.07
C LYS A 363 -3.47 -27.14 6.58
N GLY A 364 -2.47 -27.80 7.15
CA GLY A 364 -2.40 -28.08 8.58
C GLY A 364 -3.38 -29.14 9.08
N ALA A 365 -4.04 -29.89 8.19
CA ALA A 365 -4.79 -31.09 8.53
C ALA A 365 -4.06 -32.32 8.01
N GLY A 366 -4.19 -33.45 8.70
CA GLY A 366 -3.53 -34.70 8.34
C GLY A 366 -2.13 -34.87 8.95
N PRO A 367 -1.41 -35.93 8.54
CA PRO A 367 -0.24 -36.41 9.28
C PRO A 367 1.04 -35.59 9.08
N ASN A 368 1.20 -34.91 7.96
CA ASN A 368 2.44 -34.23 7.59
C ASN A 368 2.23 -32.71 7.58
N ILE A 369 2.09 -32.13 8.76
CA ILE A 369 1.93 -30.68 8.94
C ILE A 369 3.24 -30.02 9.36
N THR A 370 3.49 -28.80 8.88
CA THR A 370 4.56 -27.96 9.40
C THR A 370 4.02 -27.07 10.52
N GLU A 371 4.92 -26.55 11.36
CA GLU A 371 4.57 -25.59 12.42
C GLU A 371 3.81 -24.37 11.85
N ALA A 372 4.30 -23.83 10.74
CA ALA A 372 3.66 -22.70 10.08
C ALA A 372 2.27 -23.04 9.52
N GLU A 373 2.09 -24.24 9.01
CA GLU A 373 0.79 -24.71 8.49
C GLU A 373 -0.18 -25.07 9.61
N ALA A 374 0.32 -25.63 10.72
CA ALA A 374 -0.49 -25.98 11.87
C ALA A 374 -1.21 -24.77 12.48
N SER A 375 -0.63 -23.58 12.42
CA SER A 375 -1.22 -22.34 12.96
C SER A 375 -2.04 -21.55 11.95
N LYS A 376 -1.96 -21.87 10.66
CA LYS A 376 -2.74 -21.16 9.64
C LYS A 376 -4.22 -21.54 9.70
N LYS A 377 -5.06 -20.54 9.43
CA LYS A 377 -6.47 -20.76 9.12
C LYS A 377 -6.57 -21.61 7.85
N ILE A 378 -7.48 -22.56 7.86
CA ILE A 378 -7.82 -23.34 6.65
C ILE A 378 -8.73 -22.45 5.80
N THR A 379 -8.21 -21.93 4.69
CA THR A 379 -8.90 -20.90 3.91
C THR A 379 -9.65 -21.44 2.70
N GLN A 380 -9.17 -22.51 2.06
CA GLN A 380 -9.88 -23.09 0.91
C GLN A 380 -9.57 -24.59 0.78
N PRO A 381 -10.58 -25.43 0.52
CA PRO A 381 -10.36 -26.78 0.09
C PRO A 381 -9.78 -26.80 -1.33
N ASP A 382 -9.07 -27.85 -1.65
CA ASP A 382 -8.63 -28.13 -3.01
C ASP A 382 -9.84 -28.51 -3.87
N THR A 383 -10.37 -27.55 -4.61
CA THR A 383 -11.55 -27.73 -5.47
C THR A 383 -11.31 -28.74 -6.60
N THR A 384 -10.05 -29.07 -6.93
CA THR A 384 -9.72 -30.06 -7.98
C THR A 384 -10.09 -31.48 -7.57
N LYS A 385 -10.35 -31.73 -6.30
CA LYS A 385 -10.73 -33.04 -5.75
C LYS A 385 -12.24 -33.21 -5.52
N GLY A 386 -13.06 -32.31 -6.05
CA GLY A 386 -14.51 -32.44 -6.03
C GLY A 386 -15.20 -32.09 -4.71
N ASN A 387 -14.51 -31.38 -3.83
CA ASN A 387 -15.10 -30.84 -2.61
C ASN A 387 -15.83 -29.51 -2.91
N ASP A 388 -16.90 -29.23 -2.16
CA ASP A 388 -17.53 -27.93 -2.25
C ASP A 388 -16.56 -26.82 -1.83
N PRO A 389 -16.69 -25.62 -2.42
CA PRO A 389 -15.93 -24.47 -1.97
C PRO A 389 -16.13 -24.25 -0.47
N TYR A 390 -15.03 -24.07 0.23
CA TYR A 390 -15.07 -23.73 1.65
C TYR A 390 -15.62 -22.33 1.83
N GLU A 391 -16.73 -22.22 2.54
CA GLU A 391 -17.21 -20.94 3.01
C GLU A 391 -16.44 -20.57 4.28
N GLU A 392 -15.76 -19.45 4.26
CA GLU A 392 -14.92 -18.97 5.39
C GLU A 392 -15.70 -18.84 6.71
N SER A 393 -17.01 -18.74 6.63
CA SER A 393 -17.93 -18.63 7.75
C SER A 393 -18.36 -19.96 8.37
N LYS A 394 -17.96 -21.09 7.80
CA LYS A 394 -18.41 -22.40 8.26
C LYS A 394 -17.24 -23.31 8.62
N PRO A 395 -17.39 -24.15 9.66
CA PRO A 395 -16.47 -25.26 9.90
C PRO A 395 -16.50 -26.25 8.74
N ILE A 396 -15.38 -26.93 8.54
CA ILE A 396 -15.22 -27.84 7.41
C ILE A 396 -15.79 -29.21 7.76
N VAL A 397 -16.71 -29.66 6.94
CA VAL A 397 -17.21 -31.05 6.95
C VAL A 397 -17.10 -31.64 5.55
N PRO A 398 -16.89 -32.94 5.39
CA PRO A 398 -16.86 -33.59 4.09
C PRO A 398 -18.20 -33.49 3.37
N LYS A 399 -18.14 -33.27 2.05
CA LYS A 399 -19.34 -33.17 1.21
C LYS A 399 -20.08 -34.53 1.14
N GLY A 400 -21.38 -34.51 1.42
CA GLY A 400 -22.33 -35.59 1.04
C GLY A 400 -22.10 -36.92 1.71
N THR A 401 -21.28 -36.99 2.73
CA THR A 401 -20.97 -38.22 3.46
C THR A 401 -21.38 -38.12 4.91
N THR A 402 -21.48 -39.26 5.54
CA THR A 402 -21.44 -39.35 6.98
C THR A 402 -20.26 -38.54 7.50
N GLU A 403 -20.49 -37.72 8.53
CA GLU A 403 -19.43 -37.01 9.22
C GLU A 403 -18.30 -37.97 9.58
N PRO A 404 -17.03 -37.54 9.55
CA PRO A 404 -15.94 -38.39 9.99
C PRO A 404 -16.23 -38.84 11.41
N THR A 405 -16.51 -40.09 11.54
CA THR A 405 -16.60 -40.72 12.84
C THR A 405 -15.20 -41.15 13.25
N ASN A 406 -15.02 -41.48 14.53
CA ASN A 406 -13.79 -42.12 15.01
C ASN A 406 -13.67 -43.56 14.46
N ASP A 407 -14.18 -43.78 13.26
CA ASP A 407 -14.22 -45.07 12.63
C ASP A 407 -12.79 -45.54 12.34
N SER A 408 -12.55 -46.75 12.76
CA SER A 408 -11.29 -47.46 12.55
C SER A 408 -10.92 -47.68 11.07
N THR A 409 -11.80 -47.32 10.15
CA THR A 409 -11.57 -47.49 8.70
C THR A 409 -10.80 -46.34 8.07
N TYR A 410 -10.72 -45.20 8.71
CA TYR A 410 -9.99 -44.04 8.17
C TYR A 410 -8.50 -44.29 8.11
N GLY A 411 -7.93 -44.20 6.90
CA GLY A 411 -6.51 -44.41 6.67
C GLY A 411 -6.00 -45.80 7.00
N THR A 412 -6.90 -46.77 7.27
CA THR A 412 -6.52 -48.11 7.62
C THR A 412 -5.82 -48.82 6.45
N GLY A 413 -4.70 -49.44 6.74
CA GLY A 413 -3.95 -50.26 5.77
C GLY A 413 -2.97 -49.50 4.90
N ASN A 414 -2.88 -48.16 5.01
CA ASN A 414 -1.88 -47.35 4.31
C ASN A 414 -0.71 -47.05 5.23
N PRO A 415 0.53 -47.03 4.72
CA PRO A 415 1.66 -46.52 5.48
C PRO A 415 1.41 -45.06 5.89
N LEU A 416 1.63 -44.74 7.16
CA LEU A 416 1.53 -43.39 7.72
C LEU A 416 2.92 -42.82 7.97
N THR A 417 3.31 -41.82 7.23
CA THR A 417 4.55 -41.06 7.44
C THR A 417 4.24 -39.75 8.14
N VAL A 418 4.84 -39.50 9.28
CA VAL A 418 4.52 -38.39 10.18
C VAL A 418 5.78 -37.72 10.67
N THR A 419 5.81 -36.39 10.57
CA THR A 419 6.86 -35.56 11.16
C THR A 419 6.44 -35.09 12.55
N GLN A 420 7.29 -35.31 13.55
CA GLN A 420 7.07 -34.87 14.93
C GLN A 420 7.06 -33.35 14.99
N THR A 421 5.92 -32.76 15.36
CA THR A 421 5.79 -31.32 15.59
C THR A 421 5.44 -30.96 17.04
N TYR A 422 5.15 -31.96 17.87
CA TYR A 422 4.90 -31.76 19.29
C TYR A 422 6.18 -31.42 20.03
N TYR A 423 6.09 -30.48 20.96
CA TYR A 423 7.11 -30.21 21.97
C TYR A 423 6.45 -29.78 23.29
N TYR A 424 7.21 -29.88 24.37
CA TYR A 424 6.83 -29.42 25.70
C TYR A 424 7.99 -28.57 26.25
N ILE A 425 7.84 -27.27 26.32
CA ILE A 425 8.85 -26.37 26.85
C ILE A 425 8.24 -25.35 27.82
N PRO A 426 8.95 -24.97 28.91
CA PRO A 426 8.51 -23.93 29.82
C PRO A 426 8.39 -22.58 29.13
N ILE A 427 7.33 -21.82 29.44
CA ILE A 427 7.18 -20.42 29.05
C ILE A 427 7.85 -19.57 30.13
N ASN A 428 9.11 -19.26 29.94
CA ASN A 428 9.95 -18.46 30.83
C ASN A 428 10.87 -17.53 30.03
N ASP A 429 11.60 -16.66 30.72
CA ASP A 429 12.47 -15.67 30.08
C ASP A 429 13.58 -16.31 29.26
N THR A 430 14.09 -17.49 29.64
CA THR A 430 15.09 -18.22 28.87
C THR A 430 14.57 -18.61 27.51
N ASN A 431 13.33 -19.12 27.43
CA ASN A 431 12.74 -19.63 26.19
C ASN A 431 11.98 -18.58 25.37
N TYR A 432 11.34 -17.60 26.04
CA TYR A 432 10.43 -16.64 25.39
C TYR A 432 10.79 -15.17 25.69
N GLY A 433 11.92 -14.90 26.34
CA GLY A 433 12.33 -13.54 26.65
C GLY A 433 11.26 -12.76 27.42
N THR A 434 11.14 -11.48 27.15
CA THR A 434 10.18 -10.59 27.81
C THR A 434 8.71 -10.97 27.58
N ALA A 435 8.42 -11.71 26.49
CA ALA A 435 7.05 -12.17 26.21
C ALA A 435 6.58 -13.28 27.15
N SER A 436 7.50 -13.94 27.88
CA SER A 436 7.16 -14.98 28.86
C SER A 436 6.13 -14.49 29.88
N SER A 437 6.28 -13.27 30.40
CA SER A 437 5.38 -12.64 31.37
C SER A 437 3.95 -12.43 30.87
N ILE A 438 3.78 -12.42 29.55
CA ILE A 438 2.47 -12.25 28.92
C ILE A 438 1.94 -13.60 28.47
N LEU A 439 2.78 -14.47 27.93
CA LEU A 439 2.39 -15.76 27.36
C LEU A 439 2.05 -16.79 28.45
N ALA A 440 2.83 -16.86 29.54
CA ALA A 440 2.55 -17.77 30.64
C ALA A 440 1.27 -17.37 31.40
N ASN A 441 0.46 -18.36 31.76
CA ASN A 441 -0.71 -18.17 32.60
C ASN A 441 -0.97 -19.45 33.42
N SER A 442 -1.54 -19.32 34.62
CA SER A 442 -1.92 -20.49 35.43
C SER A 442 -3.15 -21.22 34.89
N THR A 443 -3.98 -20.54 34.10
CA THR A 443 -5.15 -21.12 33.45
C THR A 443 -4.75 -21.65 32.06
N LYS A 444 -5.03 -22.92 31.83
CA LYS A 444 -4.81 -23.59 30.55
C LYS A 444 -5.69 -23.00 29.45
N PHE A 445 -5.10 -22.69 28.30
CA PHE A 445 -5.79 -22.14 27.15
C PHE A 445 -5.38 -22.81 25.85
N TRP A 446 -6.30 -22.82 24.89
CA TRP A 446 -6.06 -23.28 23.53
C TRP A 446 -5.15 -22.34 22.76
N VAL A 447 -4.26 -22.92 21.97
CA VAL A 447 -3.50 -22.24 20.93
C VAL A 447 -4.03 -22.76 19.59
N ALA A 448 -4.44 -21.86 18.70
CA ALA A 448 -5.08 -22.21 17.43
C ALA A 448 -4.07 -22.83 16.43
N ALA A 449 -3.58 -24.00 16.75
CA ALA A 449 -2.62 -24.78 15.98
C ALA A 449 -2.77 -26.27 16.26
N ARG A 450 -2.29 -27.07 15.34
CA ARG A 450 -2.24 -28.53 15.45
C ARG A 450 -0.83 -28.98 15.80
N ASP A 451 -0.74 -30.19 16.35
CA ASP A 451 0.54 -30.87 16.54
C ASP A 451 0.43 -32.35 16.24
N VAL A 452 1.56 -32.95 15.96
CA VAL A 452 1.68 -34.40 15.80
C VAL A 452 2.75 -34.91 16.77
N HIS A 453 2.36 -35.91 17.50
CA HIS A 453 3.17 -36.58 18.49
C HIS A 453 3.46 -38.00 18.04
N THR A 454 4.71 -38.34 17.77
CA THR A 454 5.11 -39.66 17.32
C THR A 454 5.72 -40.49 18.44
N ARG A 455 5.25 -41.74 18.57
CA ARG A 455 5.78 -42.77 19.47
C ARG A 455 6.29 -43.94 18.65
N SER A 456 6.87 -44.93 19.34
CA SER A 456 7.38 -46.12 18.67
C SER A 456 6.29 -46.95 17.96
N ASP A 457 5.07 -46.96 18.49
CA ASP A 457 3.97 -47.85 18.12
C ASP A 457 2.75 -47.13 17.51
N TYR A 458 2.62 -45.83 17.71
CA TYR A 458 1.55 -45.00 17.14
C TYR A 458 1.93 -43.53 17.04
N ALA A 459 1.14 -42.78 16.26
CA ALA A 459 1.16 -41.34 16.21
C ALA A 459 -0.11 -40.77 16.86
N THR A 460 0.01 -39.61 17.45
CA THR A 460 -1.08 -38.82 18.05
C THR A 460 -1.22 -37.51 17.31
N PHE A 461 -2.44 -37.14 17.05
CA PHE A 461 -2.82 -35.88 16.40
C PHE A 461 -3.50 -35.00 17.43
N GLY A 462 -2.94 -33.83 17.69
CA GLY A 462 -3.35 -32.96 18.80
C GLY A 462 -3.66 -31.54 18.41
N LEU A 463 -4.25 -30.84 19.35
CA LEU A 463 -4.35 -29.37 19.34
C LEU A 463 -3.41 -28.81 20.38
N ARG A 464 -2.79 -27.68 20.06
CA ARG A 464 -1.87 -27.03 20.98
C ARG A 464 -2.60 -26.34 22.11
N ILE A 465 -1.97 -26.38 23.27
CA ILE A 465 -2.38 -25.70 24.49
C ILE A 465 -1.20 -25.04 25.15
N ALA A 466 -1.47 -24.05 25.99
CA ALA A 466 -0.46 -23.44 26.82
C ALA A 466 -1.03 -23.12 28.21
N ASP A 467 -0.12 -23.10 29.19
CA ASP A 467 -0.29 -22.56 30.52
C ASP A 467 1.02 -21.88 30.97
N THR A 468 1.74 -22.42 31.92
CA THR A 468 3.15 -22.08 32.21
C THR A 468 4.11 -22.81 31.28
N ASN A 469 3.62 -23.65 30.42
CA ASN A 469 4.35 -24.40 29.40
C ASN A 469 3.60 -24.31 28.07
N ALA A 470 4.34 -24.46 26.97
CA ALA A 470 3.78 -24.65 25.64
C ALA A 470 3.84 -26.15 25.27
N TYR A 471 2.68 -26.76 24.96
CA TYR A 471 2.55 -28.18 24.69
C TYR A 471 1.28 -28.48 23.87
N GLY A 472 0.86 -29.74 23.78
CA GLY A 472 -0.34 -30.15 23.03
C GLY A 472 -1.28 -31.04 23.84
N CYS A 473 -2.46 -31.23 23.29
CA CYS A 473 -3.48 -32.13 23.82
C CYS A 473 -3.95 -33.08 22.72
N ASN A 474 -3.92 -34.37 23.02
CA ASN A 474 -4.24 -35.42 22.08
C ASN A 474 -5.73 -35.43 21.74
N MET A 475 -6.05 -35.47 20.44
CA MET A 475 -7.41 -35.54 19.91
C MET A 475 -7.70 -36.90 19.27
N PHE A 476 -6.73 -37.40 18.52
CA PHE A 476 -6.88 -38.65 17.77
C PHE A 476 -5.56 -39.41 17.73
N TYR A 477 -5.63 -40.76 17.77
CA TYR A 477 -4.46 -41.62 17.75
C TYR A 477 -4.48 -42.53 16.52
N SER A 478 -3.32 -42.83 15.95
CA SER A 478 -3.22 -43.68 14.77
C SER A 478 -3.64 -45.16 15.00
N ASN A 479 -3.81 -45.60 16.24
CA ASN A 479 -4.39 -46.89 16.61
C ASN A 479 -5.93 -46.86 16.68
N GLY A 480 -6.54 -45.68 16.47
CA GLY A 480 -7.98 -45.47 16.46
C GLY A 480 -8.58 -44.96 17.77
N ASP A 481 -7.77 -44.86 18.82
CA ASP A 481 -8.23 -44.26 20.08
C ASP A 481 -8.50 -42.75 19.91
N THR A 482 -9.28 -42.19 20.78
CA THR A 482 -9.66 -40.77 20.75
C THR A 482 -9.40 -40.10 22.09
N GLY A 483 -9.14 -38.82 22.00
CA GLY A 483 -8.94 -37.94 23.14
C GLY A 483 -9.75 -36.65 23.02
N GLY A 484 -9.57 -35.78 23.96
CA GLY A 484 -10.19 -34.47 23.98
C GLY A 484 -9.81 -33.67 25.21
N SER A 485 -10.07 -32.40 25.19
CA SER A 485 -9.81 -31.52 26.34
C SER A 485 -10.72 -30.30 26.32
N THR A 486 -10.74 -29.66 27.48
CA THR A 486 -11.48 -28.42 27.72
C THR A 486 -10.49 -27.36 28.21
N CYS A 487 -10.33 -26.29 27.47
CA CYS A 487 -9.45 -25.19 27.82
C CYS A 487 -10.14 -23.84 27.56
N ALA A 488 -9.65 -22.78 28.19
CA ALA A 488 -10.06 -21.41 27.90
C ALA A 488 -9.59 -20.98 26.50
N LEU A 489 -10.07 -19.84 26.02
CA LEU A 489 -9.50 -19.15 24.87
C LEU A 489 -8.64 -17.97 25.33
N ARG A 490 -7.78 -17.52 24.45
CA ARG A 490 -6.99 -16.32 24.68
C ARG A 490 -7.04 -15.43 23.45
N PRO A 491 -7.98 -14.45 23.40
CA PRO A 491 -8.17 -13.60 22.24
C PRO A 491 -6.97 -12.69 21.95
N VAL A 492 -6.66 -12.54 20.66
CA VAL A 492 -5.64 -11.63 20.10
C VAL A 492 -6.33 -10.73 19.10
N VAL A 493 -5.95 -9.46 19.05
CA VAL A 493 -6.41 -8.48 18.06
C VAL A 493 -5.20 -7.80 17.45
N SER A 494 -5.14 -7.78 16.12
CA SER A 494 -4.12 -7.00 15.40
C SER A 494 -4.68 -5.60 15.13
N LEU A 495 -4.06 -4.60 15.75
CA LEU A 495 -4.44 -3.19 15.64
C LEU A 495 -3.53 -2.51 14.60
N PRO A 496 -4.06 -1.89 13.56
CA PRO A 496 -3.29 -0.92 12.79
C PRO A 496 -2.76 0.18 13.71
N SER A 497 -1.51 0.58 13.55
CA SER A 497 -0.89 1.60 14.42
C SER A 497 -1.64 2.93 14.40
N SER A 498 -2.31 3.23 13.30
CA SER A 498 -3.15 4.43 13.16
C SER A 498 -4.34 4.51 14.12
N LEU A 499 -4.68 3.42 14.81
CA LEU A 499 -5.65 3.45 15.90
C LEU A 499 -5.04 3.90 17.22
N LEU A 500 -3.73 3.92 17.37
CA LEU A 500 -3.07 4.44 18.57
C LEU A 500 -3.09 5.97 18.53
N THR A 501 -3.44 6.60 19.66
CA THR A 501 -3.40 8.07 19.77
C THR A 501 -2.00 8.60 20.08
N GLY A 502 -1.08 7.73 20.52
CA GLY A 502 0.21 8.14 21.07
C GLY A 502 0.15 8.54 22.53
N GLU A 503 -1.03 8.56 23.15
CA GLU A 503 -1.26 8.95 24.52
C GLU A 503 -1.61 7.74 25.41
N GLN A 504 -1.36 7.87 26.69
CA GLN A 504 -1.72 6.88 27.69
C GLN A 504 -2.67 7.46 28.73
N THR A 505 -3.61 6.63 29.19
CA THR A 505 -4.45 6.91 30.34
C THR A 505 -4.25 5.80 31.37
N ASN A 506 -3.88 6.15 32.59
CA ASN A 506 -3.57 5.19 33.68
C ASN A 506 -2.54 4.11 33.28
N GLY A 507 -1.54 4.49 32.47
CA GLY A 507 -0.48 3.59 32.00
C GLY A 507 -0.90 2.64 30.88
N ALA A 508 -2.05 2.84 30.26
CA ALA A 508 -2.51 2.07 29.10
C ALA A 508 -2.64 2.96 27.85
N TRP A 509 -2.15 2.48 26.72
CA TRP A 509 -2.23 3.17 25.43
C TRP A 509 -3.68 3.34 24.98
N ASN A 510 -4.03 4.53 24.54
CA ASN A 510 -5.37 4.87 24.06
C ASN A 510 -5.52 4.57 22.58
N LEU A 511 -6.76 4.23 22.19
CA LEU A 511 -7.17 4.03 20.82
C LEU A 511 -8.09 5.17 20.37
N SER A 512 -7.92 5.64 19.15
CA SER A 512 -8.82 6.56 18.47
C SER A 512 -9.84 5.78 17.63
N LYS A 513 -11.01 6.38 17.46
CA LYS A 513 -12.01 5.90 16.49
C LYS A 513 -11.64 6.33 15.07
#